data_d70b626f1a316e87ddcfe4873cf7255c
#
_entry.id   d70b626f1a316e87ddcfe4873cf7255c
#
_cell.length_a   1.000
_cell.length_b   1.000
_cell.length_c   1.000
_cell.angle_alpha   90.00
_cell.angle_beta   90.00
_cell.angle_gamma   90.00
#
_symmetry.space_group_name_H-M   'P 1'
#
loop_
_entity.id
_entity.type
_entity.pdbx_description
1 polymer ?
#
loop_
_entity_poly.entity_id
_entity_poly.type
_entity_poly.pdbx_seq_one_letter_code
_entity_poly.pdbx_strand_id
1 'polypeptide(L)'
;WLDRVKTVVQYCMDADMPTIINIHWDGGWLEENVTPAKQEENNAKQRAFWQQIATHLRDFDERLMFASANEPHVANAEEMSVLLSYHQTFIDAVRETGGKNAYRILVVQGPATDIEKTETLFTQMPVDTLQDRLMAEVHFYTPYQFTLMGEDENWGGQFFYWGDGNHSTTDTSRNTTWGEEDGVDALFAKMKTQFVDNGIPVVLGEYSAMRRNGQLSGEDLTLHKQSRNAWHTHVTASARAHGLLPYYWDAGGLNNHSSGIFDRDNNTVFDTETLNALLDGLTE
;
A
#
# COMPACT_ATOMS: atom_id res chain seq x y z
N TRP A 1 -11.51 -11.27 -19.16
CA TRP A 1 -10.60 -10.60 -18.21
C TRP A 1 -10.61 -11.29 -16.85
N LEU A 2 -11.75 -11.53 -16.21
CA LEU A 2 -11.86 -12.21 -14.90
C LEU A 2 -11.22 -13.61 -14.90
N ASP A 3 -11.31 -14.37 -15.99
CA ASP A 3 -10.64 -15.67 -16.11
C ASP A 3 -9.11 -15.53 -16.05
N ARG A 4 -8.55 -14.43 -16.58
CA ARG A 4 -7.12 -14.16 -16.45
C ARG A 4 -6.74 -13.84 -15.01
N VAL A 5 -7.54 -13.05 -14.29
CA VAL A 5 -7.34 -12.79 -12.86
C VAL A 5 -7.37 -14.09 -12.08
N LYS A 6 -8.38 -14.94 -12.32
CA LYS A 6 -8.49 -16.26 -11.69
C LYS A 6 -7.25 -17.13 -11.93
N THR A 7 -6.71 -17.11 -13.16
CA THR A 7 -5.48 -17.85 -13.49
C THR A 7 -4.29 -17.35 -12.70
N VAL A 8 -4.14 -16.01 -12.55
CA VAL A 8 -3.03 -15.42 -11.78
C VAL A 8 -3.17 -15.74 -10.29
N VAL A 9 -4.39 -15.63 -9.74
CA VAL A 9 -4.66 -16.05 -8.35
C VAL A 9 -4.31 -17.53 -8.16
N GLN A 10 -4.63 -18.40 -9.14
CA GLN A 10 -4.26 -19.81 -9.03
C GLN A 10 -2.73 -19.99 -8.97
N TYR A 11 -1.94 -19.24 -9.75
CA TYR A 11 -0.47 -19.30 -9.67
C TYR A 11 0.03 -18.92 -8.26
N CYS A 12 -0.57 -17.92 -7.63
CA CYS A 12 -0.21 -17.54 -6.26
C CYS A 12 -0.57 -18.66 -5.26
N MET A 13 -1.77 -19.27 -5.41
CA MET A 13 -2.18 -20.39 -4.57
C MET A 13 -1.27 -21.62 -4.73
N ASP A 14 -0.87 -21.94 -5.97
CA ASP A 14 0.05 -23.05 -6.28
C ASP A 14 1.45 -22.80 -5.68
N ALA A 15 1.85 -21.53 -5.53
CA ALA A 15 3.08 -21.11 -4.87
C ALA A 15 2.95 -20.95 -3.35
N ASP A 16 1.80 -21.32 -2.77
CA ASP A 16 1.46 -21.15 -1.34
C ASP A 16 1.55 -19.71 -0.84
N MET A 17 1.21 -18.73 -1.70
CA MET A 17 1.27 -17.31 -1.42
C MET A 17 -0.11 -16.76 -1.03
N PRO A 18 -0.30 -16.21 0.18
CA PRO A 18 -1.46 -15.38 0.49
C PRO A 18 -1.54 -14.19 -0.48
N THR A 19 -2.73 -13.93 -0.98
CA THR A 19 -2.94 -13.00 -2.08
C THR A 19 -4.07 -12.03 -1.77
N ILE A 20 -3.84 -10.73 -2.00
CA ILE A 20 -4.88 -9.70 -1.95
C ILE A 20 -5.17 -9.26 -3.39
N ILE A 21 -6.44 -9.13 -3.73
CA ILE A 21 -6.86 -8.47 -4.98
C ILE A 21 -7.73 -7.26 -4.68
N ASN A 22 -7.58 -6.22 -5.44
CA ASN A 22 -8.41 -5.01 -5.38
C ASN A 22 -8.89 -4.59 -6.77
N ILE A 23 -9.86 -3.66 -6.79
CA ILE A 23 -10.09 -2.80 -7.95
C ILE A 23 -9.16 -1.61 -7.73
N HIS A 24 -8.03 -1.57 -8.48
CA HIS A 24 -7.01 -0.55 -8.27
C HIS A 24 -7.52 0.83 -8.69
N TRP A 25 -6.90 1.48 -9.66
CA TRP A 25 -7.32 2.82 -10.09
C TRP A 25 -8.59 2.81 -10.97
N ASP A 26 -8.63 1.96 -11.98
CA ASP A 26 -9.73 1.79 -12.96
C ASP A 26 -10.35 3.13 -13.44
N GLY A 27 -9.48 4.12 -13.76
CA GLY A 27 -9.89 5.45 -14.22
C GLY A 27 -10.40 6.37 -13.12
N GLY A 28 -10.15 6.07 -11.83
CA GLY A 28 -10.47 6.93 -10.69
C GLY A 28 -11.95 7.07 -10.38
N TRP A 29 -12.78 6.14 -10.87
CA TRP A 29 -14.23 6.25 -10.71
C TRP A 29 -14.68 6.25 -9.23
N LEU A 30 -13.96 5.55 -8.36
CA LEU A 30 -14.20 5.54 -6.92
C LEU A 30 -13.26 6.51 -6.23
N GLU A 31 -11.95 6.39 -6.48
CA GLU A 31 -10.90 7.11 -5.76
C GLU A 31 -11.05 8.63 -5.83
N GLU A 32 -11.43 9.18 -6.99
CA GLU A 32 -11.62 10.62 -7.19
C GLU A 32 -13.06 11.09 -6.98
N ASN A 33 -13.97 10.20 -6.60
CA ASN A 33 -15.39 10.50 -6.53
C ASN A 33 -16.02 10.09 -5.19
N VAL A 34 -15.27 10.24 -4.10
CA VAL A 34 -15.78 10.01 -2.73
C VAL A 34 -16.54 11.24 -2.27
N THR A 35 -17.70 11.48 -2.87
CA THR A 35 -18.54 12.65 -2.58
C THR A 35 -20.01 12.26 -2.41
N PRO A 36 -20.81 13.02 -1.60
CA PRO A 36 -22.23 12.75 -1.46
C PRO A 36 -22.99 12.70 -2.79
N ALA A 37 -22.60 13.52 -3.76
CA ALA A 37 -23.24 13.56 -5.08
C ALA A 37 -23.02 12.29 -5.89
N LYS A 38 -21.95 11.53 -5.63
CA LYS A 38 -21.60 10.30 -6.33
C LYS A 38 -21.89 9.04 -5.51
N GLN A 39 -22.32 9.18 -4.27
CA GLN A 39 -22.47 8.08 -3.33
C GLN A 39 -23.39 6.97 -3.84
N GLU A 40 -24.57 7.30 -4.34
CA GLU A 40 -25.54 6.31 -4.82
C GLU A 40 -25.01 5.58 -6.07
N GLU A 41 -24.52 6.32 -7.07
CA GLU A 41 -23.97 5.78 -8.31
C GLU A 41 -22.80 4.83 -8.04
N ASN A 42 -21.85 5.27 -7.20
CA ASN A 42 -20.65 4.50 -6.91
C ASN A 42 -20.94 3.29 -6.01
N ASN A 43 -21.87 3.38 -5.08
CA ASN A 43 -22.32 2.21 -4.32
C ASN A 43 -22.94 1.16 -5.25
N ALA A 44 -23.77 1.56 -6.20
CA ALA A 44 -24.35 0.63 -7.16
C ALA A 44 -23.27 -0.05 -8.03
N LYS A 45 -22.26 0.71 -8.47
CA LYS A 45 -21.14 0.22 -9.26
C LYS A 45 -20.24 -0.71 -8.44
N GLN A 46 -19.90 -0.34 -7.20
CA GLN A 46 -19.11 -1.13 -6.25
C GLN A 46 -19.77 -2.50 -6.01
N ARG A 47 -21.07 -2.50 -5.73
CA ARG A 47 -21.86 -3.73 -5.57
C ARG A 47 -21.80 -4.61 -6.81
N ALA A 48 -22.05 -4.04 -7.98
CA ALA A 48 -22.07 -4.79 -9.24
C ALA A 48 -20.72 -5.43 -9.57
N PHE A 49 -19.62 -4.74 -9.32
CA PHE A 49 -18.28 -5.28 -9.54
C PHE A 49 -17.96 -6.39 -8.53
N TRP A 50 -18.16 -6.15 -7.24
CA TRP A 50 -17.80 -7.13 -6.23
C TRP A 50 -18.68 -8.36 -6.22
N GLN A 51 -19.95 -8.27 -6.60
CA GLN A 51 -20.77 -9.46 -6.80
C GLN A 51 -20.22 -10.35 -7.92
N GLN A 52 -19.74 -9.77 -9.03
CA GLN A 52 -19.14 -10.52 -10.13
C GLN A 52 -17.77 -11.11 -9.74
N ILE A 53 -16.88 -10.29 -9.19
CA ILE A 53 -15.54 -10.71 -8.78
C ILE A 53 -15.62 -11.81 -7.72
N ALA A 54 -16.38 -11.56 -6.67
CA ALA A 54 -16.51 -12.48 -5.55
C ALA A 54 -17.17 -13.82 -5.97
N THR A 55 -18.20 -13.79 -6.84
CA THR A 55 -18.81 -15.01 -7.38
C THR A 55 -17.80 -15.80 -8.21
N HIS A 56 -17.03 -15.14 -9.07
CA HIS A 56 -16.07 -15.79 -9.96
C HIS A 56 -14.90 -16.45 -9.21
N LEU A 57 -14.51 -15.87 -8.06
CA LEU A 57 -13.37 -16.30 -7.24
C LEU A 57 -13.79 -17.02 -5.95
N ARG A 58 -15.08 -17.32 -5.79
CA ARG A 58 -15.68 -17.84 -4.54
C ARG A 58 -15.04 -19.11 -4.01
N ASP A 59 -14.50 -19.95 -4.87
CA ASP A 59 -14.01 -21.29 -4.51
C ASP A 59 -12.56 -21.31 -4.00
N PHE A 60 -11.82 -20.21 -4.15
CA PHE A 60 -10.49 -20.07 -3.54
C PHE A 60 -10.59 -20.05 -2.01
N ASP A 61 -9.59 -20.64 -1.37
CA ASP A 61 -9.51 -20.71 0.10
C ASP A 61 -9.18 -19.36 0.77
N GLU A 62 -8.95 -19.38 2.08
CA GLU A 62 -8.74 -18.20 2.92
C GLU A 62 -7.44 -17.43 2.60
N ARG A 63 -6.51 -18.01 1.84
CA ARG A 63 -5.31 -17.31 1.38
C ARG A 63 -5.61 -16.21 0.36
N LEU A 64 -6.78 -16.28 -0.31
CA LEU A 64 -7.26 -15.17 -1.13
C LEU A 64 -8.06 -14.19 -0.27
N MET A 65 -7.65 -12.94 -0.26
CA MET A 65 -8.32 -11.81 0.39
C MET A 65 -8.79 -10.81 -0.66
N PHE A 66 -9.82 -10.04 -0.33
CA PHE A 66 -10.33 -8.98 -1.20
C PHE A 66 -10.16 -7.62 -0.54
N ALA A 67 -9.72 -6.62 -1.30
CA ALA A 67 -9.57 -5.25 -0.86
C ALA A 67 -10.51 -4.31 -1.63
N SER A 68 -11.22 -3.46 -0.89
CA SER A 68 -12.37 -2.69 -1.37
C SER A 68 -12.05 -1.71 -2.49
N ALA A 69 -10.92 -1.02 -2.40
CA ALA A 69 -10.48 0.06 -3.27
C ALA A 69 -8.95 0.10 -3.33
N ASN A 70 -8.37 1.20 -3.83
CA ASN A 70 -6.94 1.49 -3.76
C ASN A 70 -6.68 2.69 -2.82
N GLU A 71 -6.63 3.91 -3.34
CA GLU A 71 -6.33 5.14 -2.59
C GLU A 71 -7.48 6.15 -2.66
N PRO A 72 -8.63 5.88 -2.00
CA PRO A 72 -9.81 6.71 -2.12
C PRO A 72 -9.57 8.11 -1.53
N HIS A 73 -9.68 9.14 -2.35
CA HIS A 73 -9.42 10.52 -1.95
C HIS A 73 -10.52 11.04 -1.01
N VAL A 74 -10.14 11.28 0.23
CA VAL A 74 -11.01 11.83 1.28
C VAL A 74 -10.28 12.96 2.00
N ALA A 75 -10.95 14.09 2.16
CA ALA A 75 -10.36 15.28 2.79
C ALA A 75 -11.06 15.68 4.10
N ASN A 76 -12.25 15.15 4.38
CA ASN A 76 -13.06 15.56 5.53
C ASN A 76 -14.02 14.45 6.00
N ALA A 77 -14.71 14.68 7.11
CA ALA A 77 -15.59 13.70 7.73
C ALA A 77 -16.85 13.35 6.89
N GLU A 78 -17.34 14.28 6.07
CA GLU A 78 -18.47 14.01 5.17
C GLU A 78 -18.08 13.02 4.10
N GLU A 79 -16.95 13.26 3.44
CA GLU A 79 -16.38 12.32 2.45
C GLU A 79 -16.00 10.99 3.10
N MET A 80 -15.47 10.98 4.35
CA MET A 80 -15.21 9.74 5.06
C MET A 80 -16.49 8.91 5.28
N SER A 81 -17.62 9.56 5.56
CA SER A 81 -18.91 8.88 5.66
C SER A 81 -19.33 8.23 4.32
N VAL A 82 -19.04 8.89 3.20
CA VAL A 82 -19.26 8.33 1.86
C VAL A 82 -18.35 7.13 1.62
N LEU A 83 -17.05 7.23 1.95
CA LEU A 83 -16.11 6.12 1.83
C LEU A 83 -16.55 4.91 2.66
N LEU A 84 -16.99 5.13 3.90
CA LEU A 84 -17.52 4.05 4.74
C LEU A 84 -18.71 3.35 4.08
N SER A 85 -19.57 4.09 3.36
CA SER A 85 -20.68 3.48 2.62
C SER A 85 -20.20 2.62 1.44
N TYR A 86 -19.11 3.00 0.77
CA TYR A 86 -18.49 2.18 -0.28
C TYR A 86 -17.90 0.88 0.28
N HIS A 87 -17.20 0.97 1.41
CA HIS A 87 -16.69 -0.21 2.11
C HIS A 87 -17.80 -1.12 2.61
N GLN A 88 -18.87 -0.56 3.18
CA GLN A 88 -20.03 -1.36 3.61
C GLN A 88 -20.69 -2.08 2.43
N THR A 89 -20.87 -1.40 1.30
CA THR A 89 -21.42 -1.99 0.07
C THR A 89 -20.53 -3.12 -0.46
N PHE A 90 -19.20 -2.95 -0.41
CA PHE A 90 -18.24 -4.00 -0.75
C PHE A 90 -18.40 -5.23 0.14
N ILE A 91 -18.41 -5.05 1.46
CA ILE A 91 -18.55 -6.15 2.43
C ILE A 91 -19.87 -6.91 2.17
N ASP A 92 -20.98 -6.20 2.09
CA ASP A 92 -22.30 -6.81 1.87
C ASP A 92 -22.33 -7.59 0.54
N ALA A 93 -21.83 -6.99 -0.54
CA ALA A 93 -21.77 -7.61 -1.86
C ALA A 93 -20.96 -8.92 -1.85
N VAL A 94 -19.81 -8.94 -1.18
CA VAL A 94 -18.98 -10.14 -1.06
C VAL A 94 -19.67 -11.20 -0.22
N ARG A 95 -20.20 -10.85 0.95
CA ARG A 95 -20.88 -11.80 1.88
C ARG A 95 -22.10 -12.45 1.25
N GLU A 96 -22.89 -11.70 0.49
CA GLU A 96 -24.08 -12.20 -0.23
C GLU A 96 -23.77 -13.30 -1.25
N THR A 97 -22.56 -13.36 -1.80
CA THR A 97 -22.18 -14.40 -2.75
C THR A 97 -22.01 -15.79 -2.11
N GLY A 98 -21.90 -15.86 -0.78
CA GLY A 98 -21.83 -17.10 -0.02
C GLY A 98 -20.58 -17.94 -0.28
N GLY A 99 -20.66 -19.25 -0.01
CA GLY A 99 -19.53 -20.16 -0.12
C GLY A 99 -18.36 -19.71 0.77
N LYS A 100 -17.12 -19.76 0.27
CA LYS A 100 -15.94 -19.33 1.06
C LYS A 100 -15.89 -17.81 1.28
N ASN A 101 -16.63 -17.03 0.51
CA ASN A 101 -16.75 -15.60 0.73
C ASN A 101 -17.51 -15.25 2.01
N ALA A 102 -18.32 -16.16 2.53
CA ALA A 102 -19.01 -15.94 3.80
C ALA A 102 -18.05 -15.70 4.99
N TYR A 103 -16.80 -16.16 4.90
CA TYR A 103 -15.78 -15.99 5.96
C TYR A 103 -14.43 -15.47 5.46
N ARG A 104 -14.36 -14.99 4.20
CA ARG A 104 -13.15 -14.42 3.61
C ARG A 104 -12.70 -13.16 4.36
N ILE A 105 -11.40 -12.98 4.50
CA ILE A 105 -10.83 -11.73 5.00
C ILE A 105 -11.03 -10.63 3.96
N LEU A 106 -11.51 -9.48 4.40
CA LEU A 106 -11.76 -8.30 3.60
C LEU A 106 -10.91 -7.13 4.12
N VAL A 107 -10.34 -6.35 3.19
CA VAL A 107 -9.44 -5.24 3.51
C VAL A 107 -10.13 -3.95 3.10
N VAL A 108 -10.08 -2.94 3.97
CA VAL A 108 -10.67 -1.62 3.74
C VAL A 108 -9.62 -0.52 3.90
N GLN A 109 -9.57 0.38 2.95
CA GLN A 109 -8.57 1.41 2.86
C GLN A 109 -8.92 2.61 3.74
N GLY A 110 -7.91 3.17 4.39
CA GLY A 110 -8.03 4.49 4.99
C GLY A 110 -8.10 5.61 3.92
N PRO A 111 -8.45 6.84 4.31
CA PRO A 111 -8.51 8.01 3.43
C PRO A 111 -7.20 8.23 2.67
N ALA A 112 -7.22 8.12 1.34
CA ALA A 112 -6.05 8.16 0.47
C ALA A 112 -4.92 7.19 0.91
N THR A 113 -5.25 6.16 1.69
CA THR A 113 -4.31 5.27 2.39
C THR A 113 -3.22 6.01 3.19
N ASP A 114 -3.42 7.30 3.43
CA ASP A 114 -2.53 8.17 4.20
C ASP A 114 -2.70 7.90 5.70
N ILE A 115 -1.59 7.71 6.42
CA ILE A 115 -1.60 7.32 7.83
C ILE A 115 -2.20 8.42 8.73
N GLU A 116 -1.86 9.68 8.49
CA GLU A 116 -2.34 10.79 9.34
C GLU A 116 -3.81 11.09 9.11
N LYS A 117 -4.27 11.01 7.86
CA LYS A 117 -5.70 11.10 7.55
C LYS A 117 -6.47 9.89 8.09
N THR A 118 -5.89 8.71 8.03
CA THR A 118 -6.49 7.48 8.59
C THR A 118 -6.64 7.60 10.10
N GLU A 119 -5.60 8.07 10.81
CA GLU A 119 -5.66 8.32 12.25
C GLU A 119 -6.82 9.28 12.61
N THR A 120 -6.98 10.36 11.85
CA THR A 120 -7.91 11.43 12.18
C THR A 120 -9.34 11.19 11.71
N LEU A 121 -9.54 10.55 10.56
CA LEU A 121 -10.85 10.43 9.92
C LEU A 121 -11.44 9.03 9.99
N PHE A 122 -10.61 7.97 9.97
CA PHE A 122 -11.10 6.58 9.98
C PHE A 122 -11.27 6.05 11.41
N THR A 123 -12.13 6.69 12.16
CA THR A 123 -12.37 6.40 13.59
C THR A 123 -13.32 5.23 13.84
N GLN A 124 -13.95 4.69 12.80
CA GLN A 124 -14.91 3.60 12.90
C GLN A 124 -14.77 2.66 11.70
N MET A 125 -14.58 1.37 11.95
CA MET A 125 -14.64 0.34 10.91
C MET A 125 -16.07 0.13 10.39
N PRO A 126 -16.23 -0.25 9.11
CA PRO A 126 -17.52 -0.74 8.62
C PRO A 126 -17.95 -2.01 9.38
N VAL A 127 -19.23 -2.36 9.27
CA VAL A 127 -19.80 -3.51 9.99
C VAL A 127 -19.68 -4.77 9.12
N ASP A 128 -19.19 -5.86 9.71
CA ASP A 128 -19.25 -7.19 9.10
C ASP A 128 -20.17 -8.09 9.94
N THR A 129 -20.82 -9.04 9.27
CA THR A 129 -21.61 -10.10 9.94
C THR A 129 -20.74 -11.09 10.71
N LEU A 130 -19.44 -11.11 10.42
CA LEU A 130 -18.43 -11.93 11.10
C LEU A 130 -17.42 -11.07 11.85
N GLN A 131 -17.07 -11.52 13.04
CA GLN A 131 -15.96 -10.94 13.79
C GLN A 131 -14.61 -11.36 13.20
N ASP A 132 -13.60 -10.51 13.36
CA ASP A 132 -12.20 -10.79 13.04
C ASP A 132 -11.97 -11.18 11.56
N ARG A 133 -12.70 -10.53 10.64
CA ARG A 133 -12.57 -10.74 9.20
C ARG A 133 -12.33 -9.46 8.41
N LEU A 134 -12.08 -8.34 9.10
CA LEU A 134 -11.71 -7.08 8.47
C LEU A 134 -10.26 -6.71 8.82
N MET A 135 -9.56 -6.15 7.86
CA MET A 135 -8.26 -5.53 8.01
C MET A 135 -8.32 -4.09 7.51
N ALA A 136 -7.52 -3.21 8.08
CA ALA A 136 -7.31 -1.85 7.56
C ALA A 136 -6.09 -1.83 6.63
N GLU A 137 -6.06 -0.88 5.68
CA GLU A 137 -4.92 -0.70 4.76
C GLU A 137 -4.48 0.75 4.70
N VAL A 138 -3.16 0.94 4.75
CA VAL A 138 -2.47 2.21 4.51
C VAL A 138 -1.30 1.99 3.57
N HIS A 139 -0.83 3.07 2.91
CA HIS A 139 0.36 3.08 2.07
C HIS A 139 1.42 3.99 2.70
N PHE A 140 2.68 3.83 2.29
CA PHE A 140 3.77 4.60 2.87
C PHE A 140 4.81 5.03 1.83
N TYR A 141 4.80 6.34 1.53
CA TYR A 141 5.74 6.96 0.60
C TYR A 141 6.37 8.22 1.22
N THR A 142 6.65 8.16 2.53
CA THR A 142 7.22 9.30 3.28
C THR A 142 8.74 9.16 3.47
N PRO A 143 9.51 10.24 3.26
CA PRO A 143 9.08 11.54 2.70
C PRO A 143 8.94 11.48 1.17
N TYR A 144 7.90 12.07 0.62
CA TYR A 144 7.60 12.10 -0.82
C TYR A 144 8.79 12.54 -1.69
N GLN A 145 9.55 13.53 -1.21
CA GLN A 145 10.73 14.05 -1.92
C GLN A 145 11.81 12.98 -2.14
N PHE A 146 11.92 12.01 -1.26
CA PHE A 146 12.85 10.89 -1.38
C PHE A 146 12.27 9.75 -2.22
N THR A 147 11.02 9.40 -1.96
CA THR A 147 10.40 8.17 -2.47
C THR A 147 9.83 8.28 -3.88
N LEU A 148 9.11 9.37 -4.20
CA LEU A 148 8.33 9.50 -5.42
C LEU A 148 8.59 10.77 -6.25
N MET A 149 9.26 11.79 -5.71
CA MET A 149 9.46 13.06 -6.40
C MET A 149 10.48 12.93 -7.53
N GLY A 150 10.04 13.04 -8.78
CA GLY A 150 10.86 12.85 -9.98
C GLY A 150 11.72 14.06 -10.36
N GLU A 151 11.30 15.27 -9.99
CA GLU A 151 12.00 16.53 -10.26
C GLU A 151 11.68 17.55 -9.16
N ASP A 152 12.51 18.61 -9.07
CA ASP A 152 12.28 19.68 -8.12
C ASP A 152 11.03 20.47 -8.49
N GLU A 153 10.23 20.82 -7.51
CA GLU A 153 9.00 21.57 -7.63
C GLU A 153 9.13 22.95 -6.95
N ASN A 154 8.20 23.87 -7.28
CA ASN A 154 8.21 25.22 -6.67
C ASN A 154 8.07 25.24 -5.15
N TRP A 155 7.53 24.17 -4.57
CA TRP A 155 7.30 24.02 -3.13
C TRP A 155 8.39 23.24 -2.41
N GLY A 156 9.33 22.58 -3.12
CA GLY A 156 10.39 21.81 -2.50
C GLY A 156 11.28 21.06 -3.48
N GLY A 157 12.49 20.75 -3.04
CA GLY A 157 13.45 19.95 -3.79
C GLY A 157 13.39 18.47 -3.44
N GLN A 158 13.90 17.65 -4.35
CA GLN A 158 14.11 16.21 -4.12
C GLN A 158 15.10 15.96 -3.00
N PHE A 159 14.89 14.90 -2.23
CA PHE A 159 15.89 14.31 -1.36
C PHE A 159 16.56 13.13 -2.06
N PHE A 160 17.87 13.02 -1.89
CA PHE A 160 18.66 11.90 -2.43
C PHE A 160 19.22 11.01 -1.34
N TYR A 161 19.33 11.53 -0.12
CA TYR A 161 19.98 10.88 1.01
C TYR A 161 19.06 10.83 2.21
N TRP A 162 18.88 9.64 2.77
CA TRP A 162 17.99 9.35 3.87
C TRP A 162 18.65 8.45 4.90
N GLY A 163 18.36 8.70 6.16
CA GLY A 163 18.73 7.87 7.29
C GLY A 163 20.02 8.30 7.99
N ASP A 164 20.09 7.99 9.27
CA ASP A 164 21.26 8.31 10.10
C ASP A 164 22.54 7.66 9.53
N GLY A 165 23.56 8.48 9.35
CA GLY A 165 24.82 8.05 8.75
C GLY A 165 24.87 8.01 7.22
N ASN A 166 23.75 8.24 6.52
CA ASN A 166 23.67 8.27 5.05
C ASN A 166 23.56 9.68 4.46
N HIS A 167 23.70 10.74 5.24
CA HIS A 167 23.66 12.10 4.75
C HIS A 167 24.93 12.49 3.99
N SER A 168 24.76 13.21 2.88
CA SER A 168 25.88 13.77 2.12
C SER A 168 26.52 14.94 2.88
N THR A 169 27.85 14.98 2.90
CA THR A 169 28.63 16.12 3.41
C THR A 169 28.95 17.15 2.33
N THR A 170 28.74 16.81 1.06
CA THR A 170 29.03 17.64 -0.11
C THR A 170 27.80 18.23 -0.75
N ASP A 171 26.71 17.48 -0.79
CA ASP A 171 25.40 17.90 -1.31
C ASP A 171 24.33 17.88 -0.20
N THR A 172 24.57 18.71 0.81
CA THR A 172 23.72 18.76 2.02
C THR A 172 22.28 19.22 1.75
N SER A 173 22.06 19.89 0.63
CA SER A 173 20.72 20.35 0.24
C SER A 173 19.77 19.20 -0.17
N ARG A 174 20.34 18.04 -0.45
CA ARG A 174 19.61 16.82 -0.84
C ARG A 174 19.43 15.80 0.28
N ASN A 175 19.94 16.11 1.47
CA ASN A 175 19.66 15.32 2.66
C ASN A 175 18.19 15.47 3.07
N THR A 176 17.58 14.39 3.54
CA THR A 176 16.27 14.47 4.19
C THR A 176 16.34 15.36 5.42
N THR A 177 15.27 16.10 5.66
CA THR A 177 15.13 17.00 6.82
C THR A 177 13.93 16.64 7.69
N TRP A 178 13.20 15.60 7.31
CA TRP A 178 12.04 15.07 8.01
C TRP A 178 11.70 13.67 7.49
N GLY A 179 10.93 12.87 8.27
CA GLY A 179 10.46 11.55 7.86
C GLY A 179 11.57 10.51 7.80
N GLU A 180 12.59 10.64 8.65
CA GLU A 180 13.61 9.63 8.88
C GLU A 180 13.13 8.60 9.90
N GLU A 181 14.00 7.76 10.44
CA GLU A 181 13.68 6.57 11.24
C GLU A 181 12.63 6.85 12.32
N ASP A 182 12.84 7.84 13.17
CA ASP A 182 11.89 8.20 14.24
C ASP A 182 10.52 8.63 13.70
N GLY A 183 10.50 9.26 12.52
CA GLY A 183 9.28 9.67 11.83
C GLY A 183 8.48 8.48 11.29
N VAL A 184 9.18 7.48 10.74
CA VAL A 184 8.57 6.21 10.30
C VAL A 184 7.94 5.50 11.48
N ASP A 185 8.70 5.31 12.56
CA ASP A 185 8.27 4.61 13.76
C ASP A 185 7.06 5.30 14.40
N ALA A 186 7.08 6.62 14.48
CA ALA A 186 5.96 7.40 15.03
C ALA A 186 4.67 7.22 14.21
N LEU A 187 4.76 7.17 12.88
CA LEU A 187 3.60 6.97 12.01
C LEU A 187 3.04 5.53 12.14
N PHE A 188 3.88 4.52 12.16
CA PHE A 188 3.42 3.15 12.33
C PHE A 188 2.87 2.86 13.73
N ALA A 189 3.41 3.52 14.77
CA ALA A 189 2.85 3.46 16.12
C ALA A 189 1.40 3.98 16.18
N LYS A 190 1.02 4.98 15.37
CA LYS A 190 -0.38 5.44 15.25
C LYS A 190 -1.29 4.32 14.76
N MET A 191 -0.90 3.64 13.68
CA MET A 191 -1.67 2.52 13.12
C MET A 191 -1.75 1.33 14.10
N LYS A 192 -0.65 1.05 14.78
CA LYS A 192 -0.65 0.05 15.85
C LYS A 192 -1.66 0.38 16.93
N THR A 193 -1.62 1.59 17.47
CA THR A 193 -2.50 2.01 18.55
C THR A 193 -3.97 2.01 18.14
N GLN A 194 -4.26 2.50 16.92
CA GLN A 194 -5.63 2.65 16.44
C GLN A 194 -6.28 1.31 16.05
N PHE A 195 -5.53 0.41 15.43
CA PHE A 195 -6.05 -0.83 14.84
C PHE A 195 -5.47 -2.09 15.48
N VAL A 196 -4.15 -2.29 15.44
CA VAL A 196 -3.52 -3.56 15.84
C VAL A 196 -3.79 -3.89 17.31
N ASP A 197 -3.64 -2.91 18.20
CA ASP A 197 -3.91 -3.08 19.64
C ASP A 197 -5.40 -3.30 19.94
N ASN A 198 -6.27 -3.02 18.99
CA ASN A 198 -7.72 -3.29 19.05
C ASN A 198 -8.14 -4.56 18.27
N GLY A 199 -7.17 -5.40 17.88
CA GLY A 199 -7.42 -6.67 17.20
C GLY A 199 -7.74 -6.56 15.71
N ILE A 200 -7.50 -5.40 15.08
CA ILE A 200 -7.69 -5.17 13.65
C ILE A 200 -6.32 -5.19 12.97
N PRO A 201 -5.97 -6.23 12.19
CA PRO A 201 -4.71 -6.25 11.46
C PRO A 201 -4.62 -5.11 10.45
N VAL A 202 -3.39 -4.61 10.21
CA VAL A 202 -3.14 -3.53 9.25
C VAL A 202 -2.25 -4.03 8.12
N VAL A 203 -2.65 -3.76 6.89
CA VAL A 203 -1.85 -3.97 5.68
C VAL A 203 -1.13 -2.67 5.36
N LEU A 204 0.19 -2.71 5.27
CA LEU A 204 0.98 -1.71 4.59
C LEU A 204 1.03 -2.11 3.11
N GLY A 205 -0.02 -1.71 2.35
CA GLY A 205 -0.33 -2.25 1.03
C GLY A 205 0.63 -1.82 -0.06
N GLU A 206 1.28 -0.65 0.12
CA GLU A 206 2.30 -0.15 -0.79
C GLU A 206 3.38 0.61 -0.02
N TYR A 207 4.63 0.37 -0.38
CA TYR A 207 5.77 1.22 -0.03
C TYR A 207 6.93 0.96 -0.98
N SER A 208 7.61 1.99 -1.41
CA SER A 208 8.87 1.90 -2.16
C SER A 208 9.56 3.26 -2.24
N ALA A 209 10.86 3.25 -2.55
CA ALA A 209 11.63 4.44 -2.90
C ALA A 209 12.26 4.25 -4.29
N MET A 210 12.06 5.23 -5.17
CA MET A 210 12.52 5.17 -6.56
C MET A 210 14.04 5.20 -6.69
N ARG A 211 14.55 4.60 -7.78
CA ARG A 211 15.95 4.72 -8.21
C ARG A 211 16.22 6.06 -8.88
N ARG A 212 17.46 6.58 -8.70
CA ARG A 212 17.93 7.81 -9.33
C ARG A 212 19.17 7.59 -10.21
N ASN A 213 19.28 6.41 -10.81
CA ASN A 213 20.45 6.01 -11.62
C ASN A 213 20.69 6.92 -12.84
N GLY A 214 19.66 7.61 -13.34
CA GLY A 214 19.78 8.59 -14.42
C GLY A 214 20.11 10.00 -13.99
N GLN A 215 20.06 10.29 -12.67
CA GLN A 215 20.33 11.63 -12.11
C GLN A 215 21.67 11.68 -11.39
N LEU A 216 22.10 10.59 -10.76
CA LEU A 216 23.28 10.51 -9.91
C LEU A 216 24.34 9.59 -10.51
N SER A 217 25.59 9.82 -10.14
CA SER A 217 26.73 8.99 -10.59
C SER A 217 27.82 8.95 -9.50
N GLY A 218 28.77 8.03 -9.62
CA GLY A 218 29.93 7.94 -8.71
C GLY A 218 29.53 7.73 -7.25
N GLU A 219 30.15 8.52 -6.36
CA GLU A 219 29.94 8.46 -4.91
C GLU A 219 28.52 8.85 -4.51
N ASP A 220 27.92 9.84 -5.18
CA ASP A 220 26.55 10.30 -4.91
C ASP A 220 25.53 9.20 -5.22
N LEU A 221 25.71 8.47 -6.32
CA LEU A 221 24.84 7.32 -6.62
C LEU A 221 25.02 6.19 -5.60
N THR A 222 26.24 5.95 -5.16
CA THR A 222 26.54 4.95 -4.14
C THR A 222 25.84 5.28 -2.81
N LEU A 223 25.95 6.53 -2.37
CA LEU A 223 25.32 7.01 -1.14
C LEU A 223 23.78 6.99 -1.24
N HIS A 224 23.22 7.37 -2.40
CA HIS A 224 21.78 7.24 -2.66
C HIS A 224 21.30 5.78 -2.56
N LYS A 225 22.03 4.83 -3.11
CA LYS A 225 21.69 3.41 -2.99
C LYS A 225 21.74 2.92 -1.55
N GLN A 226 22.73 3.34 -0.77
CA GLN A 226 22.81 3.06 0.68
C GLN A 226 21.59 3.62 1.41
N SER A 227 21.22 4.88 1.13
CA SER A 227 20.02 5.53 1.69
C SER A 227 18.74 4.77 1.32
N ARG A 228 18.60 4.35 0.05
CA ARG A 228 17.43 3.54 -0.37
C ARG A 228 17.35 2.21 0.36
N ASN A 229 18.47 1.51 0.48
CA ASN A 229 18.50 0.23 1.17
C ASN A 229 18.18 0.40 2.65
N ALA A 230 18.75 1.41 3.33
CA ALA A 230 18.44 1.75 4.71
C ALA A 230 16.95 2.06 4.90
N TRP A 231 16.36 2.86 3.99
CA TRP A 231 14.93 3.16 4.02
C TRP A 231 14.06 1.89 3.89
N HIS A 232 14.37 1.01 2.92
CA HIS A 232 13.62 -0.23 2.73
C HIS A 232 13.74 -1.18 3.92
N THR A 233 14.95 -1.36 4.44
CA THR A 233 15.18 -2.19 5.64
C THR A 233 14.39 -1.65 6.82
N HIS A 234 14.55 -0.34 7.13
CA HIS A 234 13.90 0.26 8.30
C HIS A 234 12.37 0.25 8.18
N VAL A 235 11.81 0.65 7.03
CA VAL A 235 10.35 0.64 6.83
C VAL A 235 9.78 -0.77 6.97
N THR A 236 10.45 -1.78 6.43
CA THR A 236 10.02 -3.19 6.55
C THR A 236 10.09 -3.68 7.99
N ALA A 237 11.19 -3.44 8.68
CA ALA A 237 11.40 -3.83 10.08
C ALA A 237 10.41 -3.11 11.01
N SER A 238 10.28 -1.80 10.88
CA SER A 238 9.36 -0.98 11.67
C SER A 238 7.90 -1.38 11.46
N ALA A 239 7.48 -1.63 10.19
CA ALA A 239 6.13 -2.12 9.91
C ALA A 239 5.84 -3.40 10.70
N ARG A 240 6.74 -4.39 10.65
CA ARG A 240 6.59 -5.64 11.40
C ARG A 240 6.58 -5.44 12.91
N ALA A 241 7.49 -4.63 13.44
CA ALA A 241 7.58 -4.33 14.88
C ALA A 241 6.29 -3.69 15.40
N HIS A 242 5.57 -2.95 14.56
CA HIS A 242 4.29 -2.35 14.87
C HIS A 242 3.08 -3.23 14.51
N GLY A 243 3.29 -4.43 13.98
CA GLY A 243 2.22 -5.39 13.63
C GLY A 243 1.53 -5.10 12.30
N LEU A 244 2.15 -4.32 11.42
CA LEU A 244 1.69 -4.10 10.05
C LEU A 244 2.26 -5.20 9.13
N LEU A 245 1.50 -5.55 8.09
CA LEU A 245 1.90 -6.52 7.06
C LEU A 245 2.43 -5.78 5.83
N PRO A 246 3.76 -5.75 5.58
CA PRO A 246 4.34 -4.97 4.51
C PRO A 246 4.24 -5.65 3.14
N TYR A 247 3.75 -4.91 2.14
CA TYR A 247 3.71 -5.28 0.72
C TYR A 247 4.50 -4.26 -0.09
N TYR A 248 5.62 -4.69 -0.66
CA TYR A 248 6.45 -3.83 -1.49
C TYR A 248 5.78 -3.51 -2.83
N TRP A 249 5.82 -2.23 -3.24
CA TRP A 249 5.27 -1.79 -4.53
C TRP A 249 6.28 -1.98 -5.66
N ASP A 250 6.19 -3.10 -6.38
CA ASP A 250 6.92 -3.37 -7.64
C ASP A 250 6.02 -3.09 -8.85
N ALA A 251 6.08 -1.88 -9.39
CA ALA A 251 5.34 -1.48 -10.59
C ALA A 251 5.94 -2.09 -11.89
N GLY A 252 7.03 -2.86 -11.81
CA GLY A 252 7.69 -3.51 -12.94
C GLY A 252 8.63 -2.63 -13.75
N GLY A 253 8.70 -1.33 -13.50
CA GLY A 253 9.64 -0.43 -14.17
C GLY A 253 11.08 -0.64 -13.68
N LEU A 254 12.06 -0.74 -14.62
CA LEU A 254 13.47 -0.94 -14.29
C LEU A 254 14.35 0.29 -14.55
N ASN A 255 13.77 1.37 -15.07
CA ASN A 255 14.45 2.59 -15.42
C ASN A 255 14.67 3.53 -14.23
N ASN A 256 15.24 4.72 -14.49
CA ASN A 256 15.27 5.83 -13.55
C ASN A 256 13.85 6.18 -13.08
N HIS A 257 13.69 6.64 -11.85
CA HIS A 257 12.40 6.95 -11.21
C HIS A 257 11.42 5.75 -11.15
N SER A 258 11.95 4.54 -11.03
CA SER A 258 11.15 3.35 -10.85
C SER A 258 11.65 2.48 -9.69
N SER A 259 10.83 1.54 -9.24
CA SER A 259 11.09 0.72 -8.06
C SER A 259 11.03 -0.80 -8.34
N GLY A 260 10.88 -1.24 -9.61
CA GLY A 260 10.82 -2.67 -9.94
C GLY A 260 12.04 -3.46 -9.49
N ILE A 261 11.83 -4.59 -8.84
CA ILE A 261 12.88 -5.51 -8.38
C ILE A 261 13.13 -6.60 -9.41
N PHE A 262 12.06 -7.03 -10.09
CA PHE A 262 12.12 -8.18 -11.00
C PHE A 262 12.08 -7.75 -12.47
N ASP A 263 13.05 -8.25 -13.25
CA ASP A 263 12.98 -8.22 -14.71
C ASP A 263 12.03 -9.32 -15.16
N ARG A 264 10.81 -8.92 -15.50
CA ARG A 264 9.72 -9.85 -15.88
C ARG A 264 9.89 -10.42 -17.29
N ASP A 265 10.67 -9.77 -18.15
CA ASP A 265 10.95 -10.25 -19.50
C ASP A 265 11.98 -11.38 -19.49
N ASN A 266 12.96 -11.28 -18.59
CA ASN A 266 14.05 -12.26 -18.46
C ASN A 266 13.87 -13.22 -17.26
N ASN A 267 12.85 -13.05 -16.44
CA ASN A 267 12.59 -13.82 -15.22
C ASN A 267 13.80 -13.84 -14.26
N THR A 268 14.40 -12.67 -14.03
CA THR A 268 15.57 -12.49 -13.16
C THR A 268 15.33 -11.41 -12.11
N VAL A 269 16.12 -11.45 -11.03
CA VAL A 269 16.18 -10.34 -10.09
C VAL A 269 17.05 -9.24 -10.68
N PHE A 270 16.50 -8.07 -10.88
CA PHE A 270 17.19 -6.88 -11.39
C PHE A 270 17.85 -6.06 -10.27
N ASP A 271 17.14 -5.81 -9.16
CA ASP A 271 17.61 -5.02 -8.03
C ASP A 271 17.81 -5.90 -6.78
N THR A 272 18.94 -6.64 -6.79
CA THR A 272 19.28 -7.56 -5.67
C THR A 272 19.56 -6.80 -4.37
N GLU A 273 20.10 -5.56 -4.45
CA GLU A 273 20.39 -4.75 -3.27
C GLU A 273 19.09 -4.40 -2.53
N THR A 274 18.08 -3.91 -3.25
CA THR A 274 16.76 -3.64 -2.66
C THR A 274 16.07 -4.91 -2.17
N LEU A 275 16.13 -6.02 -2.92
CA LEU A 275 15.55 -7.29 -2.45
C LEU A 275 16.17 -7.73 -1.13
N ASN A 276 17.50 -7.67 -1.01
CA ASN A 276 18.18 -8.01 0.24
C ASN A 276 17.78 -7.08 1.38
N ALA A 277 17.71 -5.76 1.15
CA ALA A 277 17.28 -4.80 2.16
C ALA A 277 15.86 -5.11 2.70
N LEU A 278 14.93 -5.50 1.84
CA LEU A 278 13.59 -5.93 2.25
C LEU A 278 13.65 -7.23 3.10
N LEU A 279 14.45 -8.21 2.67
CA LEU A 279 14.63 -9.47 3.40
C LEU A 279 15.31 -9.26 4.76
N ASP A 280 16.29 -8.36 4.85
CA ASP A 280 16.96 -8.00 6.10
C ASP A 280 15.94 -7.38 7.08
N GLY A 281 15.10 -6.44 6.62
CA GLY A 281 14.00 -5.88 7.43
C GLY A 281 12.96 -6.90 7.88
N LEU A 282 12.84 -8.06 7.21
CA LEU A 282 11.98 -9.15 7.68
C LEU A 282 12.62 -9.96 8.83
N THR A 283 13.89 -9.83 9.08
CA THR A 283 14.63 -10.62 10.08
C THR A 283 15.04 -9.81 11.31
N GLU A 284 15.02 -8.49 11.24
CA GLU A 284 15.20 -7.59 12.39
C GLU A 284 13.93 -7.53 13.25
#